data_8a4d5cb85821cc429111c5bf17397e69
#
_entry.id   8a4d5cb85821cc429111c5bf17397e69
#
_cell.length_a   1.000
_cell.length_b   1.000
_cell.length_c   1.000
_cell.angle_alpha   90.00
_cell.angle_beta   90.00
_cell.angle_gamma   90.00
#
_symmetry.space_group_name_H-M   'P 1'
#
loop_
_entity.id
_entity.type
_entity.pdbx_description
1 polymer ?
#
loop_
_entity_poly.entity_id
_entity_poly.type
_entity_poly.pdbx_seq_one_letter_code
_entity_poly.pdbx_strand_id
1 'polypeptide(L)'
;MNIFAIESDEHGDIDWIASAQSQDNYRVVKMILESCQMLCATLNILYGEVVTPYRTTHAHHPSTKWVRASAANFECLAEHTLAMLEEYTERFGKVHKCAAVLDRCLELYDPSLFPSTDPTPLPLAMPEQYKTDDIVESYRRFYASKPRMRYPEAKVPLWFLEYRGDNPFQVT
;
A
#
# COMPACT_ATOMS: atom_id res chain seq x y z
N MET A 1 -9.28 -4.34 -0.80
CA MET A 1 -7.83 -4.23 -1.03
C MET A 1 -7.51 -2.90 -1.67
N ASN A 2 -6.46 -2.25 -1.22
CA ASN A 2 -5.97 -1.00 -1.81
C ASN A 2 -4.48 -0.84 -1.55
N ILE A 3 -3.84 0.00 -2.40
CA ILE A 3 -2.51 0.53 -2.19
C ILE A 3 -2.67 2.04 -2.16
N PHE A 4 -2.47 2.66 -1.00
CA PHE A 4 -2.71 4.10 -0.85
C PHE A 4 -1.46 4.90 -1.22
N ALA A 5 -1.39 5.30 -2.49
CA ALA A 5 -0.39 6.22 -3.03
C ALA A 5 -0.84 7.66 -2.77
N ILE A 6 -0.53 8.19 -1.61
CA ILE A 6 -1.07 9.48 -1.10
C ILE A 6 -0.02 10.59 -0.94
N GLU A 7 1.23 10.28 -1.26
CA GLU A 7 2.31 11.27 -1.33
C GLU A 7 3.05 11.16 -2.65
N SER A 8 3.60 12.28 -3.10
CA SER A 8 4.45 12.37 -4.29
C SER A 8 5.77 13.03 -3.93
N ASP A 9 6.81 12.68 -4.68
CA ASP A 9 8.12 13.30 -4.57
C ASP A 9 8.18 14.66 -5.30
N GLU A 10 9.36 15.26 -5.33
CA GLU A 10 9.62 16.56 -5.99
C GLU A 10 9.42 16.53 -7.53
N HIS A 11 9.41 15.34 -8.14
CA HIS A 11 9.18 15.13 -9.57
C HIS A 11 7.72 14.81 -9.91
N GLY A 12 6.87 14.63 -8.89
CA GLY A 12 5.47 14.26 -9.05
C GLY A 12 5.23 12.74 -9.15
N ASP A 13 6.28 11.93 -8.96
CA ASP A 13 6.16 10.47 -8.89
C ASP A 13 5.65 10.04 -7.51
N ILE A 14 5.05 8.84 -7.42
CA ILE A 14 4.58 8.32 -6.15
C ILE A 14 5.75 8.09 -5.20
N ASP A 15 5.73 8.75 -4.05
CA ASP A 15 6.63 8.46 -2.93
C ASP A 15 6.02 7.34 -2.06
N TRP A 16 6.51 6.13 -2.23
CA TRP A 16 5.98 4.94 -1.57
C TRP A 16 6.25 4.93 -0.07
N ILE A 17 7.40 5.46 0.36
CA ILE A 17 7.78 5.56 1.77
C ILE A 17 6.95 6.63 2.45
N ALA A 18 6.91 7.84 1.91
CA ALA A 18 6.11 8.92 2.45
C ALA A 18 4.61 8.57 2.46
N SER A 19 4.11 7.88 1.43
CA SER A 19 2.73 7.38 1.39
C SER A 19 2.42 6.40 2.53
N ALA A 20 3.36 5.55 2.92
CA ALA A 20 3.21 4.67 4.08
C ALA A 20 3.16 5.47 5.39
N GLN A 21 4.07 6.43 5.54
CA GLN A 21 4.20 7.27 6.74
C GLN A 21 3.00 8.21 6.94
N SER A 22 2.34 8.61 5.86
CA SER A 22 1.16 9.49 5.85
C SER A 22 -0.16 8.77 6.14
N GLN A 23 -0.15 7.46 6.36
CA GLN A 23 -1.36 6.73 6.72
C GLN A 23 -1.72 6.93 8.19
N ASP A 24 -3.01 6.91 8.49
CA ASP A 24 -3.53 6.92 9.85
C ASP A 24 -3.28 5.59 10.58
N ASN A 25 -3.39 5.59 11.90
CA ASN A 25 -3.09 4.42 12.73
C ASN A 25 -3.86 3.17 12.33
N TYR A 26 -5.12 3.31 11.93
CA TYR A 26 -5.93 2.17 11.55
C TYR A 26 -5.46 1.54 10.20
N ARG A 27 -5.12 2.40 9.22
CA ARG A 27 -4.68 1.92 7.91
C ARG A 27 -3.27 1.36 7.94
N VAL A 28 -2.34 1.97 8.67
CA VAL A 28 -1.02 1.39 8.86
C VAL A 28 -1.12 -0.08 9.32
N VAL A 29 -1.97 -0.38 10.31
CA VAL A 29 -2.15 -1.77 10.78
C VAL A 29 -2.77 -2.66 9.70
N LYS A 30 -3.87 -2.20 9.10
CA LYS A 30 -4.67 -3.02 8.18
C LYS A 30 -3.98 -3.24 6.84
N MET A 31 -3.37 -2.19 6.28
CA MET A 31 -2.81 -2.24 4.93
C MET A 31 -1.53 -3.06 4.83
N ILE A 32 -0.80 -3.26 5.91
CA ILE A 32 0.30 -4.23 5.97
C ILE A 32 -0.20 -5.63 5.61
N LEU A 33 -1.28 -6.08 6.22
CA LEU A 33 -1.86 -7.40 5.91
C LEU A 33 -2.30 -7.50 4.45
N GLU A 34 -3.05 -6.50 3.96
CA GLU A 34 -3.54 -6.50 2.57
C GLU A 34 -2.39 -6.47 1.55
N SER A 35 -1.33 -5.72 1.81
CA SER A 35 -0.13 -5.68 0.96
C SER A 35 0.59 -7.03 0.94
N CYS A 36 0.79 -7.65 2.09
CA CYS A 36 1.36 -8.99 2.18
C CYS A 36 0.51 -10.04 1.46
N GLN A 37 -0.81 -9.94 1.51
CA GLN A 37 -1.71 -10.81 0.74
C GLN A 37 -1.52 -10.63 -0.77
N MET A 38 -1.34 -9.42 -1.26
CA MET A 38 -1.08 -9.14 -2.68
C MET A 38 0.29 -9.65 -3.13
N LEU A 39 1.33 -9.46 -2.32
CA LEU A 39 2.67 -9.97 -2.59
C LEU A 39 2.69 -11.50 -2.63
N CYS A 40 2.07 -12.16 -1.65
CA CYS A 40 1.94 -13.61 -1.62
C CYS A 40 1.15 -14.16 -2.83
N ALA A 41 0.00 -13.54 -3.15
CA ALA A 41 -0.80 -13.94 -4.30
C ALA A 41 -0.01 -13.82 -5.61
N THR A 42 0.77 -12.75 -5.76
CA THR A 42 1.63 -12.55 -6.92
C THR A 42 2.64 -13.67 -7.07
N LEU A 43 3.42 -13.97 -6.03
CA LEU A 43 4.44 -15.03 -6.07
C LEU A 43 3.82 -16.42 -6.29
N ASN A 44 2.75 -16.76 -5.59
CA ASN A 44 2.07 -18.04 -5.78
C ASN A 44 1.59 -18.23 -7.23
N ILE A 45 1.08 -17.15 -7.86
CA ILE A 45 0.64 -17.20 -9.26
C ILE A 45 1.84 -17.37 -10.20
N LEU A 46 2.92 -16.63 -9.99
CA LEU A 46 4.12 -16.70 -10.84
C LEU A 46 4.84 -18.05 -10.73
N TYR A 47 4.88 -18.64 -9.54
CA TYR A 47 5.43 -19.97 -9.31
C TYR A 47 4.47 -21.11 -9.75
N GLY A 48 3.19 -20.82 -9.94
CA GLY A 48 2.18 -21.83 -10.28
C GLY A 48 1.76 -22.74 -9.11
N GLU A 49 2.21 -22.45 -7.90
CA GLU A 49 1.90 -23.18 -6.68
C GLU A 49 1.98 -22.27 -5.43
N VAL A 50 1.47 -22.75 -4.30
CA VAL A 50 1.54 -22.00 -3.03
C VAL A 50 2.92 -22.15 -2.40
N VAL A 51 3.77 -21.15 -2.57
CA VAL A 51 5.15 -21.09 -2.03
C VAL A 51 5.29 -20.12 -0.86
N THR A 52 4.27 -19.30 -0.61
CA THR A 52 4.27 -18.24 0.41
C THR A 52 3.40 -18.63 1.62
N PRO A 53 3.55 -17.92 2.77
CA PRO A 53 2.74 -18.20 3.97
C PRO A 53 1.23 -18.04 3.78
N TYR A 54 0.80 -17.15 2.85
CA TYR A 54 -0.61 -16.93 2.56
C TYR A 54 -1.02 -17.58 1.25
N ARG A 55 -2.22 -18.16 1.24
CA ARG A 55 -2.84 -18.66 0.00
C ARG A 55 -3.20 -17.50 -0.93
N THR A 56 -3.31 -17.78 -2.19
CA THR A 56 -3.75 -16.80 -3.20
C THR A 56 -5.18 -16.34 -2.91
N THR A 57 -5.32 -15.04 -2.69
CA THR A 57 -6.61 -14.37 -2.53
C THR A 57 -6.67 -13.15 -3.45
N HIS A 58 -7.87 -12.73 -3.83
CA HIS A 58 -8.10 -11.51 -4.63
C HIS A 58 -7.24 -11.41 -5.90
N ALA A 59 -6.96 -12.55 -6.55
CA ALA A 59 -6.09 -12.63 -7.73
C ALA A 59 -6.53 -11.72 -8.90
N HIS A 60 -7.82 -11.42 -8.98
CA HIS A 60 -8.42 -10.61 -10.04
C HIS A 60 -8.60 -9.13 -9.66
N HIS A 61 -8.29 -8.75 -8.42
CA HIS A 61 -8.35 -7.35 -8.01
C HIS A 61 -7.34 -6.51 -8.81
N PRO A 62 -7.71 -5.29 -9.26
CA PRO A 62 -6.83 -4.44 -10.07
C PRO A 62 -5.45 -4.22 -9.45
N SER A 63 -5.38 -3.96 -8.14
CA SER A 63 -4.11 -3.78 -7.44
C SER A 63 -3.25 -5.05 -7.45
N THR A 64 -3.84 -6.23 -7.24
CA THR A 64 -3.10 -7.50 -7.30
C THR A 64 -2.60 -7.81 -8.71
N LYS A 65 -3.40 -7.49 -9.73
CA LYS A 65 -2.97 -7.60 -11.13
C LYS A 65 -1.79 -6.67 -11.43
N TRP A 66 -1.84 -5.45 -10.91
CA TRP A 66 -0.76 -4.48 -11.08
C TRP A 66 0.55 -4.96 -10.44
N VAL A 67 0.49 -5.49 -9.21
CA VAL A 67 1.69 -6.01 -8.52
C VAL A 67 2.38 -7.09 -9.34
N ARG A 68 1.65 -8.02 -9.96
CA ARG A 68 2.25 -9.11 -10.75
C ARG A 68 2.56 -8.75 -12.20
N ALA A 69 2.16 -7.56 -12.65
CA ALA A 69 2.41 -7.13 -14.03
C ALA A 69 3.88 -6.84 -14.31
N SER A 70 4.65 -6.42 -13.31
CA SER A 70 6.09 -6.19 -13.47
C SER A 70 6.86 -6.36 -12.16
N ALA A 71 8.15 -6.62 -12.29
CA ALA A 71 9.07 -6.69 -11.16
C ALA A 71 9.13 -5.35 -10.42
N ALA A 72 9.20 -4.23 -11.14
CA ALA A 72 9.21 -2.89 -10.55
C ALA A 72 7.95 -2.61 -9.73
N ASN A 73 6.77 -3.03 -10.18
CA ASN A 73 5.53 -2.85 -9.43
C ASN A 73 5.55 -3.65 -8.11
N PHE A 74 6.06 -4.87 -8.14
CA PHE A 74 6.24 -5.69 -6.94
C PHE A 74 7.20 -5.02 -5.94
N GLU A 75 8.32 -4.52 -6.43
CA GLU A 75 9.31 -3.80 -5.61
C GLU A 75 8.71 -2.55 -4.96
N CYS A 76 7.93 -1.77 -5.69
CA CYS A 76 7.21 -0.61 -5.14
C CYS A 76 6.29 -1.00 -3.98
N LEU A 77 5.49 -2.07 -4.12
CA LEU A 77 4.63 -2.53 -3.03
C LEU A 77 5.44 -3.10 -1.87
N ALA A 78 6.54 -3.80 -2.14
CA ALA A 78 7.43 -4.32 -1.09
C ALA A 78 8.06 -3.18 -0.28
N GLU A 79 8.56 -2.14 -0.93
CA GLU A 79 9.10 -0.94 -0.27
C GLU A 79 8.03 -0.23 0.57
N HIS A 80 6.84 -0.02 0.01
CA HIS A 80 5.71 0.57 0.72
C HIS A 80 5.30 -0.26 1.95
N THR A 81 5.31 -1.59 1.83
CA THR A 81 4.99 -2.50 2.92
C THR A 81 6.04 -2.46 4.02
N LEU A 82 7.32 -2.43 3.66
CA LEU A 82 8.43 -2.29 4.61
C LEU A 82 8.30 -0.98 5.39
N ALA A 83 8.05 0.14 4.72
CA ALA A 83 7.86 1.43 5.36
C ALA A 83 6.66 1.44 6.32
N MET A 84 5.55 0.77 5.98
CA MET A 84 4.42 0.60 6.90
C MET A 84 4.78 -0.26 8.13
N LEU A 85 5.59 -1.30 7.96
CA LEU A 85 6.08 -2.14 9.07
C LEU A 85 6.95 -1.33 10.03
N GLU A 86 7.82 -0.47 9.52
CA GLU A 86 8.65 0.45 10.31
C GLU A 86 7.77 1.47 11.07
N GLU A 87 6.81 2.09 10.39
CA GLU A 87 5.82 2.98 11.02
C GLU A 87 5.02 2.28 12.11
N TYR A 88 4.61 1.04 11.88
CA TYR A 88 3.91 0.25 12.90
C TYR A 88 4.76 0.06 14.15
N THR A 89 6.02 -0.28 13.98
CA THR A 89 6.96 -0.48 15.10
C THR A 89 7.22 0.83 15.84
N GLU A 90 7.42 1.92 15.12
CA GLU A 90 7.62 3.25 15.70
C GLU A 90 6.41 3.71 16.52
N ARG A 91 5.19 3.57 15.97
CA ARG A 91 3.96 4.05 16.62
C ARG A 91 3.51 3.17 17.77
N PHE A 92 3.69 1.87 17.71
CA PHE A 92 3.09 0.92 18.65
C PHE A 92 4.10 0.15 19.50
N GLY A 93 5.39 0.29 19.26
CA GLY A 93 6.46 -0.41 20.01
C GLY A 93 6.41 -1.94 19.85
N LYS A 94 5.87 -2.44 18.74
CA LYS A 94 5.67 -3.87 18.48
C LYS A 94 6.09 -4.21 17.06
N VAL A 95 6.49 -5.46 16.83
CA VAL A 95 6.71 -5.99 15.49
C VAL A 95 5.40 -6.59 14.95
N HIS A 96 4.97 -6.14 13.78
CA HIS A 96 3.78 -6.67 13.13
C HIS A 96 4.03 -8.12 12.66
N LYS A 97 3.05 -9.01 12.82
CA LYS A 97 3.18 -10.43 12.43
C LYS A 97 3.52 -10.64 10.95
N CYS A 98 3.12 -9.73 10.09
CA CYS A 98 3.42 -9.80 8.67
C CYS A 98 4.88 -9.44 8.31
N ALA A 99 5.73 -9.02 9.25
CA ALA A 99 7.15 -8.81 8.98
C ALA A 99 7.80 -10.08 8.41
N ALA A 100 7.59 -11.22 9.07
CA ALA A 100 8.08 -12.51 8.59
C ALA A 100 7.47 -12.94 7.23
N VAL A 101 6.25 -12.50 6.93
CA VAL A 101 5.63 -12.76 5.63
C VAL A 101 6.31 -11.96 4.52
N LEU A 102 6.59 -10.69 4.76
CA LEU A 102 7.34 -9.87 3.81
C LEU A 102 8.75 -10.43 3.59
N ASP A 103 9.47 -10.79 4.66
CA ASP A 103 10.80 -11.40 4.56
C ASP A 103 10.76 -12.63 3.64
N ARG A 104 9.77 -13.51 3.83
CA ARG A 104 9.61 -14.69 2.98
C ARG A 104 9.30 -14.32 1.53
N CYS A 105 8.49 -13.30 1.27
CA CYS A 105 8.24 -12.83 -0.08
C CYS A 105 9.52 -12.30 -0.76
N LEU A 106 10.36 -11.58 -0.01
CA LEU A 106 11.63 -11.06 -0.53
C LEU A 106 12.65 -12.18 -0.83
N GLU A 107 12.70 -13.22 0.00
CA GLU A 107 13.52 -14.42 -0.26
C GLU A 107 13.12 -15.16 -1.54
N LEU A 108 11.82 -15.18 -1.85
CA LEU A 108 11.25 -15.85 -3.02
C LEU A 108 11.23 -14.95 -4.27
N TYR A 109 11.52 -13.67 -4.12
CA TYR A 109 11.48 -12.72 -5.22
C TYR A 109 12.54 -13.03 -6.27
N ASP A 110 12.10 -13.19 -7.51
CA ASP A 110 12.93 -13.37 -8.69
C ASP A 110 12.35 -12.53 -9.84
N PRO A 111 13.02 -11.45 -10.25
CA PRO A 111 12.51 -10.57 -11.30
C PRO A 111 12.29 -11.28 -12.64
N SER A 112 12.99 -12.40 -12.90
CA SER A 112 12.86 -13.17 -14.13
C SER A 112 11.50 -13.88 -14.28
N LEU A 113 10.76 -14.06 -13.18
CA LEU A 113 9.42 -14.66 -13.20
C LEU A 113 8.33 -13.71 -13.69
N PHE A 114 8.60 -12.40 -13.67
CA PHE A 114 7.63 -11.40 -14.06
C PHE A 114 7.57 -11.21 -15.59
N PRO A 115 6.37 -10.89 -16.14
CA PRO A 115 6.24 -10.65 -17.57
C PRO A 115 6.97 -9.41 -18.07
N SER A 116 7.31 -8.47 -17.16
CA SER A 116 8.06 -7.24 -17.45
C SER A 116 8.87 -6.82 -16.25
N THR A 117 9.93 -6.04 -16.45
CA THR A 117 10.70 -5.37 -15.41
C THR A 117 10.33 -3.90 -15.27
N ASP A 118 9.60 -3.32 -16.23
CA ASP A 118 9.31 -1.89 -16.28
C ASP A 118 8.11 -1.52 -15.40
N PRO A 119 8.17 -0.36 -14.72
CA PRO A 119 7.05 0.12 -13.92
C PRO A 119 5.85 0.46 -14.81
N THR A 120 4.64 0.23 -14.28
CA THR A 120 3.40 0.65 -14.91
C THR A 120 2.57 1.53 -13.96
N PRO A 121 1.69 2.39 -14.47
CA PRO A 121 0.86 3.24 -13.63
C PRO A 121 0.00 2.42 -12.65
N LEU A 122 -0.09 2.89 -11.41
CA LEU A 122 -0.98 2.29 -10.41
C LEU A 122 -2.45 2.47 -10.83
N PRO A 123 -3.26 1.40 -10.86
CA PRO A 123 -4.66 1.52 -11.22
C PRO A 123 -5.46 2.27 -10.15
N LEU A 124 -6.46 3.04 -10.59
CA LEU A 124 -7.38 3.75 -9.70
C LEU A 124 -8.48 2.78 -9.21
N ALA A 125 -8.15 1.97 -8.21
CA ALA A 125 -9.05 0.98 -7.62
C ALA A 125 -10.00 1.62 -6.59
N MET A 126 -10.87 2.51 -7.05
CA MET A 126 -11.78 3.31 -6.24
C MET A 126 -13.06 3.67 -7.03
N PRO A 127 -14.15 4.11 -6.33
CA PRO A 127 -15.33 4.64 -7.00
C PRO A 127 -15.02 5.84 -7.90
N GLU A 128 -15.78 5.96 -9.00
CA GLU A 128 -15.56 6.95 -10.07
C GLU A 128 -15.48 8.40 -9.57
N GLN A 129 -16.27 8.74 -8.56
CA GLN A 129 -16.32 10.08 -7.97
C GLN A 129 -14.99 10.59 -7.39
N TYR A 130 -14.05 9.70 -7.11
CA TYR A 130 -12.74 10.07 -6.56
C TYR A 130 -11.63 10.14 -7.62
N LYS A 131 -11.92 9.64 -8.83
CA LYS A 131 -10.93 9.57 -9.89
C LYS A 131 -10.68 10.93 -10.53
N THR A 132 -9.41 11.21 -10.78
CA THR A 132 -8.89 12.36 -11.51
C THR A 132 -7.80 11.89 -12.46
N ASP A 133 -7.24 12.79 -13.25
CA ASP A 133 -6.09 12.51 -14.12
C ASP A 133 -4.78 12.31 -13.33
N ASP A 134 -4.75 12.68 -12.05
CA ASP A 134 -3.62 12.49 -11.14
C ASP A 134 -3.89 11.34 -10.18
N ILE A 135 -2.95 10.37 -10.12
CA ILE A 135 -3.08 9.17 -9.28
C ILE A 135 -3.07 9.52 -7.79
N VAL A 136 -2.12 10.33 -7.35
CA VAL A 136 -1.98 10.71 -5.93
C VAL A 136 -3.18 11.52 -5.47
N GLU A 137 -3.62 12.49 -6.27
CA GLU A 137 -4.84 13.27 -6.00
C GLU A 137 -6.08 12.36 -5.87
N SER A 138 -6.25 11.41 -6.78
CA SER A 138 -7.36 10.44 -6.72
C SER A 138 -7.33 9.62 -5.44
N TYR A 139 -6.15 9.12 -5.05
CA TYR A 139 -6.00 8.36 -3.81
C TYR A 139 -6.17 9.21 -2.56
N ARG A 140 -5.74 10.47 -2.54
CA ARG A 140 -5.99 11.42 -1.44
C ARG A 140 -7.48 11.65 -1.22
N ARG A 141 -8.24 11.92 -2.28
CA ARG A 141 -9.71 12.07 -2.23
C ARG A 141 -10.38 10.82 -1.66
N PHE A 142 -10.02 9.67 -2.19
CA PHE A 142 -10.57 8.40 -1.73
C PHE A 142 -10.15 8.08 -0.29
N TYR A 143 -8.91 8.33 0.06
CA TYR A 143 -8.40 8.13 1.41
C TYR A 143 -9.12 9.02 2.43
N ALA A 144 -9.25 10.31 2.15
CA ALA A 144 -9.93 11.25 3.03
C ALA A 144 -11.42 10.94 3.24
N SER A 145 -12.05 10.17 2.33
CA SER A 145 -13.44 9.72 2.48
C SER A 145 -13.62 8.57 3.49
N LYS A 146 -12.53 7.98 3.97
CA LYS A 146 -12.60 6.82 4.87
C LYS A 146 -13.10 7.20 6.27
N PRO A 147 -13.94 6.37 6.90
CA PRO A 147 -14.35 6.58 8.29
C PRO A 147 -13.24 6.17 9.27
N ARG A 148 -13.41 6.57 10.52
CA ARG A 148 -12.56 6.16 11.66
C ARG A 148 -11.07 6.47 11.47
N MET A 149 -10.77 7.66 11.00
CA MET A 149 -9.41 8.14 10.85
C MET A 149 -8.84 8.55 12.20
N ARG A 150 -7.64 8.08 12.53
CA ARG A 150 -6.91 8.47 13.74
C ARG A 150 -5.42 8.57 13.46
N TYR A 151 -4.90 9.77 13.59
CA TYR A 151 -3.49 10.06 13.41
C TYR A 151 -2.79 10.30 14.75
N PRO A 152 -1.48 10.00 14.87
CA PRO A 152 -0.64 10.68 15.85
C PRO A 152 -0.60 12.17 15.52
N GLU A 153 -0.67 13.04 16.53
CA GLU A 153 -0.79 14.49 16.34
C GLU A 153 0.28 15.08 15.40
N ALA A 154 1.52 14.65 15.57
CA ALA A 154 2.65 15.13 14.76
C ALA A 154 2.69 14.57 13.32
N LYS A 155 1.82 13.64 12.96
CA LYS A 155 1.87 12.91 11.67
C LYS A 155 0.65 13.13 10.76
N VAL A 156 -0.18 14.13 11.06
CA VAL A 156 -1.32 14.46 10.20
C VAL A 156 -0.82 15.16 8.94
N PRO A 157 -1.05 14.61 7.75
CA PRO A 157 -0.66 15.29 6.51
C PRO A 157 -1.46 16.59 6.31
N LEU A 158 -0.80 17.65 5.85
CA LEU A 158 -1.47 18.94 5.60
C LEU A 158 -2.62 18.79 4.59
N TRP A 159 -2.40 18.05 3.51
CA TRP A 159 -3.44 17.81 2.50
C TRP A 159 -4.69 17.14 3.08
N PHE A 160 -4.52 16.27 4.10
CA PHE A 160 -5.66 15.60 4.72
C PHE A 160 -6.61 16.59 5.40
N LEU A 161 -6.07 17.61 6.07
CA LEU A 161 -6.86 18.68 6.69
C LEU A 161 -7.62 19.51 5.65
N GLU A 162 -7.03 19.74 4.48
CA GLU A 162 -7.67 20.47 3.38
C GLU A 162 -8.88 19.73 2.83
N TYR A 163 -8.80 18.39 2.70
CA TYR A 163 -9.91 17.58 2.16
C TYR A 163 -11.03 17.33 3.16
N ARG A 164 -10.70 17.19 4.40
CA ARG A 164 -11.64 16.72 5.39
C ARG A 164 -12.21 17.82 6.28
N GLY A 165 -11.41 18.77 6.68
CA GLY A 165 -11.83 19.93 7.47
C GLY A 165 -12.29 19.62 8.91
N ASP A 166 -12.23 18.33 9.33
CA ASP A 166 -12.60 17.87 10.67
C ASP A 166 -11.35 17.51 11.50
N ASN A 167 -11.54 17.40 12.81
CA ASN A 167 -10.44 17.02 13.70
C ASN A 167 -10.12 15.52 13.57
N PRO A 168 -8.96 15.13 13.00
CA PRO A 168 -8.61 13.73 12.79
C PRO A 168 -8.25 12.99 14.09
N PHE A 169 -8.18 13.70 15.23
CA PHE A 169 -7.91 13.13 16.55
C PHE A 169 -9.19 12.70 17.27
N GLN A 170 -10.35 13.20 16.84
CA GLN A 170 -11.62 12.76 17.39
C GLN A 170 -12.00 11.39 16.86
N VAL A 171 -12.11 10.44 17.75
CA VAL A 171 -12.68 9.11 17.46
C VAL A 171 -14.19 9.28 17.35
N THR A 172 -14.69 9.25 16.16
CA THR A 172 -16.14 9.06 15.92
C THR A 172 -16.46 7.59 15.77
#